data_6846e9edf2019cf0126ff75d4a1f675b
#
_entry.id   6846e9edf2019cf0126ff75d4a1f675b
#
_cell.length_a   1.000
_cell.length_b   1.000
_cell.length_c   1.000
_cell.angle_alpha   90.00
_cell.angle_beta   90.00
_cell.angle_gamma   90.00
#
_symmetry.space_group_name_H-M   'P 1'
#
loop_
_entity.id
_entity.type
_entity.pdbx_description
1 polymer ?
#
loop_
_entity_poly.entity_id
_entity_poly.type
_entity_poly.pdbx_seq_one_letter_code
_entity_poly.pdbx_strand_id
1 'polypeptide(L)'
;MNTTVAKRINFQNEYKAKHSDKPIMLFRDMDFYFTYNEDAEPVGHILGASGKVAHAEDFTYAAFSARKLDEYIPAIIRKGYHVAICDGAIC
;
A
#
# COMPACT_ATOMS: atom_id res chain seq x y z
N MET A 1 -16.14 5.38 -4.07
CA MET A 1 -15.11 4.32 -4.04
C MET A 1 -15.56 3.17 -4.93
N ASN A 2 -14.71 2.72 -5.85
CA ASN A 2 -15.10 1.59 -6.69
C ASN A 2 -14.99 0.26 -5.94
N THR A 3 -15.57 -0.78 -6.53
CA THR A 3 -15.64 -2.10 -5.89
C THR A 3 -14.25 -2.69 -5.61
N THR A 4 -13.31 -2.53 -6.54
CA THR A 4 -11.95 -3.05 -6.38
C THR A 4 -11.24 -2.41 -5.19
N VAL A 5 -11.31 -1.10 -5.08
CA VAL A 5 -10.69 -0.37 -3.97
C VAL A 5 -11.33 -0.75 -2.65
N ALA A 6 -12.67 -0.85 -2.62
CA ALA A 6 -13.39 -1.24 -1.41
C ALA A 6 -12.96 -2.63 -0.93
N LYS A 7 -12.81 -3.58 -1.85
CA LYS A 7 -12.36 -4.93 -1.49
C LYS A 7 -10.94 -4.93 -0.94
N ARG A 8 -10.06 -4.14 -1.54
CA ARG A 8 -8.67 -4.04 -1.08
C ARG A 8 -8.60 -3.46 0.32
N ILE A 9 -9.33 -2.39 0.57
CA ILE A 9 -9.35 -1.75 1.89
C ILE A 9 -9.93 -2.69 2.94
N ASN A 10 -11.02 -3.39 2.62
CA ASN A 10 -11.59 -4.39 3.53
C ASN A 10 -10.60 -5.51 3.83
N PHE A 11 -9.92 -6.01 2.81
CA PHE A 11 -8.90 -7.04 3.00
C PHE A 11 -7.77 -6.53 3.90
N GLN A 12 -7.32 -5.31 3.65
CA GLN A 12 -6.27 -4.68 4.46
C GLN A 12 -6.67 -4.61 5.93
N ASN A 13 -7.88 -4.14 6.19
CA ASN A 13 -8.36 -4.00 7.56
C ASN A 13 -8.46 -5.35 8.27
N GLU A 14 -8.98 -6.36 7.58
CA GLU A 14 -9.10 -7.71 8.14
C GLU A 14 -7.75 -8.35 8.39
N TYR A 15 -6.84 -8.20 7.44
CA TYR A 15 -5.49 -8.76 7.58
C TYR A 15 -4.77 -8.15 8.77
N LYS A 16 -4.80 -6.83 8.89
CA LYS A 16 -4.14 -6.12 9.98
C LYS A 16 -4.76 -6.44 11.35
N ALA A 17 -6.05 -6.72 11.39
CA ALA A 17 -6.70 -7.11 12.63
C ALA A 17 -6.22 -8.48 13.11
N LYS A 18 -5.79 -9.34 12.19
CA LYS A 18 -5.35 -10.70 12.50
C LYS A 18 -3.83 -10.83 12.68
N HIS A 19 -3.06 -9.83 12.28
CA HIS A 19 -1.60 -9.88 12.30
C HIS A 19 -1.06 -8.75 13.15
N SER A 20 -0.43 -9.09 14.26
CA SER A 20 0.04 -8.10 15.23
C SER A 20 1.15 -7.20 14.70
N ASP A 21 1.91 -7.65 13.71
CA ASP A 21 2.97 -6.86 13.09
C ASP A 21 2.43 -5.77 12.17
N LYS A 22 1.16 -5.84 11.82
CA LYS A 22 0.46 -4.83 11.02
C LYS A 22 1.27 -4.36 9.81
N PRO A 23 1.54 -5.25 8.83
CA PRO A 23 2.40 -4.90 7.71
C PRO A 23 1.77 -3.84 6.82
N ILE A 24 2.63 -3.09 6.13
CA ILE A 24 2.16 -2.22 5.04
C ILE A 24 1.73 -3.12 3.90
N MET A 25 0.49 -2.94 3.44
CA MET A 25 -0.10 -3.76 2.39
C MET A 25 0.09 -3.07 1.05
N LEU A 26 0.74 -3.77 0.11
CA LEU A 26 0.95 -3.28 -1.25
C LEU A 26 0.10 -4.12 -2.20
N PHE A 27 -0.81 -3.47 -2.91
CA PHE A 27 -1.72 -4.15 -3.83
C PHE A 27 -1.28 -3.89 -5.26
N ARG A 28 -0.94 -4.96 -5.96
CA ARG A 28 -0.55 -4.84 -7.36
C ARG A 28 -1.76 -4.67 -8.25
N ASP A 29 -1.68 -3.69 -9.15
CA ASP A 29 -2.68 -3.46 -10.18
C ASP A 29 -1.93 -3.10 -11.46
N MET A 30 -1.84 -4.06 -12.37
CA MET A 30 -1.09 -3.92 -13.62
C MET A 30 0.35 -3.49 -13.37
N ASP A 31 0.73 -2.28 -13.75
CA ASP A 31 2.10 -1.80 -13.66
C ASP A 31 2.38 -0.99 -12.39
N PHE A 32 1.43 -0.98 -11.45
CA PHE A 32 1.55 -0.16 -10.23
C PHE A 32 1.25 -0.98 -8.99
N TYR A 33 1.83 -0.51 -7.87
CA TYR A 33 1.43 -0.94 -6.54
C TYR A 33 0.70 0.21 -5.87
N PHE A 34 -0.39 -0.13 -5.18
CA PHE A 34 -1.20 0.82 -4.42
C PHE A 34 -1.18 0.48 -2.95
N THR A 35 -1.22 1.50 -2.12
CA THR A 35 -1.37 1.33 -0.68
C THR A 35 -2.39 2.35 -0.21
N TYR A 36 -3.17 2.02 0.82
CA TYR A 36 -4.38 2.77 1.17
C TYR A 36 -4.37 3.23 2.62
N ASN A 37 -4.99 4.39 2.85
CA ASN A 37 -5.31 4.93 4.17
C ASN A 37 -4.06 5.01 5.07
N GLU A 38 -4.07 4.35 6.24
CA GLU A 38 -2.96 4.44 7.18
C GLU A 38 -1.61 3.99 6.60
N ASP A 39 -1.62 3.12 5.59
CA ASP A 39 -0.38 2.69 4.95
C ASP A 39 0.13 3.68 3.91
N ALA A 40 -0.75 4.51 3.38
CA ALA A 40 -0.37 5.50 2.36
C ALA A 40 0.57 6.57 2.91
N GLU A 41 0.37 6.98 4.15
CA GLU A 41 1.19 8.02 4.78
C GLU A 41 2.67 7.66 4.84
N PRO A 42 3.04 6.54 5.47
CA PRO A 42 4.47 6.20 5.54
C PRO A 42 5.08 5.91 4.17
N VAL A 43 4.34 5.27 3.27
CA VAL A 43 4.86 5.01 1.93
C VAL A 43 5.04 6.30 1.16
N GLY A 44 4.06 7.19 1.19
CA GLY A 44 4.19 8.49 0.54
C GLY A 44 5.38 9.28 1.04
N HIS A 45 5.65 9.22 2.34
CA HIS A 45 6.78 9.89 2.95
C HIS A 45 8.12 9.30 2.47
N ILE A 46 8.20 7.97 2.39
CA ILE A 46 9.40 7.27 1.93
C ILE A 46 9.67 7.57 0.45
N LEU A 47 8.62 7.64 -0.36
CA LEU A 47 8.75 7.93 -1.79
C LEU A 47 9.14 9.38 -2.07
N GLY A 48 8.97 10.26 -1.10
CA GLY A 48 9.35 11.66 -1.24
C GLY A 48 8.50 12.40 -2.26
N ALA A 49 9.13 13.26 -3.05
CA ALA A 49 8.42 14.13 -3.97
C ALA A 49 7.63 13.39 -5.05
N SER A 50 8.05 12.18 -5.40
CA SER A 50 7.39 11.38 -6.44
C SER A 50 6.26 10.50 -5.91
N GLY A 51 6.09 10.45 -4.59
CA GLY A 51 5.13 9.55 -3.97
C GLY A 51 4.20 10.24 -2.99
N LYS A 52 3.64 11.37 -3.37
CA LYS A 52 2.70 12.06 -2.50
C LYS A 52 1.46 11.23 -2.26
N VAL A 53 0.92 11.36 -1.05
CA VAL A 53 -0.37 10.76 -0.73
C VAL A 53 -1.44 11.50 -1.54
N ALA A 54 -2.22 10.74 -2.28
CA ALA A 54 -3.35 11.28 -3.02
C ALA A 54 -4.61 11.14 -2.19
N HIS A 55 -5.50 12.10 -2.30
CA HIS A 55 -6.75 12.12 -1.54
C HIS A 55 -7.92 11.93 -2.50
N ALA A 56 -8.63 10.83 -2.32
CA ALA A 56 -9.91 10.62 -2.96
C ALA A 56 -11.01 11.02 -1.99
N GLU A 57 -12.26 10.95 -2.42
CA GLU A 57 -13.38 11.38 -1.60
C GLU A 57 -13.49 10.60 -0.29
N ASP A 58 -13.35 9.27 -0.38
CA ASP A 58 -13.58 8.38 0.75
C ASP A 58 -12.31 7.74 1.32
N PHE A 59 -11.16 7.94 0.69
CA PHE A 59 -9.93 7.26 1.09
C PHE A 59 -8.71 8.03 0.60
N THR A 60 -7.55 7.69 1.17
CA THR A 60 -6.27 8.18 0.69
C THR A 60 -5.49 7.01 0.12
N TYR A 61 -4.55 7.31 -0.76
CA TYR A 61 -3.70 6.27 -1.33
C TYR A 61 -2.36 6.85 -1.77
N ALA A 62 -1.39 5.95 -1.90
CA ALA A 62 -0.12 6.24 -2.56
C ALA A 62 0.11 5.14 -3.58
N ALA A 63 0.79 5.46 -4.67
CA ALA A 63 1.06 4.50 -5.73
C ALA A 63 2.46 4.70 -6.27
N PHE A 64 3.06 3.60 -6.73
CA PHE A 64 4.36 3.66 -7.39
C PHE A 64 4.43 2.57 -8.46
N SER A 65 5.35 2.77 -9.41
CA SER A 65 5.55 1.81 -10.48
C SER A 65 6.07 0.48 -9.93
N ALA A 66 5.54 -0.62 -10.47
CA ALA A 66 5.99 -1.96 -10.09
C ALA A 66 7.49 -2.16 -10.34
N ARG A 67 8.08 -1.43 -11.27
CA ARG A 67 9.51 -1.49 -11.54
C ARG A 67 10.35 -0.99 -10.37
N LYS A 68 9.77 -0.21 -9.49
CA LYS A 68 10.46 0.37 -8.34
C LYS A 68 10.34 -0.48 -7.07
N LEU A 69 9.69 -1.63 -7.17
CA LEU A 69 9.45 -2.47 -6.00
C LEU A 69 10.75 -2.85 -5.29
N ASP A 70 11.76 -3.26 -6.05
CA ASP A 70 13.04 -3.66 -5.49
C ASP A 70 13.78 -2.53 -4.77
N GLU A 71 13.49 -1.30 -5.14
CA GLU A 71 14.06 -0.12 -4.51
C GLU A 71 13.28 0.26 -3.25
N TYR A 72 11.95 0.18 -3.32
CA TYR A 72 11.11 0.70 -2.24
C TYR A 72 10.88 -0.28 -1.10
N ILE A 73 10.85 -1.59 -1.37
CA ILE A 73 10.70 -2.57 -0.28
C ILE A 73 11.82 -2.42 0.76
N PRO A 74 13.12 -2.39 0.37
CA PRO A 74 14.16 -2.18 1.38
C PRO A 74 14.03 -0.87 2.13
N ALA A 75 13.57 0.19 1.44
CA ALA A 75 13.39 1.49 2.09
C ALA A 75 12.29 1.43 3.16
N ILE A 76 11.19 0.74 2.87
CA ILE A 76 10.10 0.57 3.82
C ILE A 76 10.56 -0.25 5.02
N ILE A 77 11.28 -1.34 4.77
CA ILE A 77 11.78 -2.21 5.81
C ILE A 77 12.78 -1.49 6.71
N ARG A 78 13.65 -0.65 6.15
CA ARG A 78 14.61 0.13 6.93
C ARG A 78 13.94 1.10 7.88
N LYS A 79 12.72 1.52 7.58
CA LYS A 79 11.95 2.38 8.49
C LYS A 79 11.26 1.60 9.61
N GLY A 80 11.43 0.29 9.64
CA GLY A 80 10.89 -0.55 10.70
C GLY A 80 9.55 -1.19 10.39
N TYR A 81 9.08 -1.11 9.14
CA TYR A 81 7.81 -1.69 8.75
C TYR A 81 7.99 -3.09 8.19
N HIS A 82 6.98 -3.92 8.37
CA HIS A 82 6.82 -5.15 7.60
C HIS A 82 6.04 -4.85 6.34
N VAL A 83 6.18 -5.68 5.32
CA VAL A 83 5.50 -5.50 4.04
C VAL A 83 4.77 -6.78 3.67
N ALA A 84 3.55 -6.65 3.23
CA ALA A 84 2.78 -7.75 2.63
C ALA A 84 2.38 -7.35 1.23
N ILE A 85 2.64 -8.22 0.26
CA ILE A 85 2.34 -7.96 -1.14
C ILE A 85 1.13 -8.77 -1.55
N CYS A 86 0.14 -8.09 -2.10
CA CYS A 86 -1.05 -8.69 -2.67
C CYS A 86 -0.98 -8.58 -4.18
N ASP A 87 -0.76 -9.71 -4.84
CA ASP A 87 -0.68 -9.78 -6.30
C ASP A 87 -1.82 -10.68 -6.77
N GLY A 88 -2.65 -10.15 -7.64
CA GLY A 88 -3.84 -10.83 -8.10
C GLY A 88 -5.09 -10.07 -7.71
N ALA A 89 -6.24 -10.69 -7.88
CA ALA A 89 -7.51 -10.03 -7.65
C ALA A 89 -7.66 -9.60 -6.18
N ILE A 90 -7.44 -10.53 -5.28
CA ILE A 90 -7.31 -10.26 -3.84
C ILE A 90 -6.47 -11.40 -3.29
N CYS A 91 -5.42 -11.12 -2.61
CA CYS A 91 -4.47 -12.14 -2.15
C CYS A 91 -5.11 -13.46 -1.76
#